data_df8758f846e2e0489bf8d6432f7db4aa
#
_entry.id   df8758f846e2e0489bf8d6432f7db4aa
#
_cell.length_a   1.000
_cell.length_b   1.000
_cell.length_c   1.000
_cell.angle_alpha   90.00
_cell.angle_beta   90.00
_cell.angle_gamma   90.00
#
_symmetry.space_group_name_H-M   'P 1'
#
loop_
_entity.id
_entity.type
_entity.pdbx_description
1 polymer ?
#
loop_
_entity_poly.entity_id
_entity_poly.type
_entity_poly.pdbx_seq_one_letter_code
_entity_poly.pdbx_strand_id
1 'polypeptide(L)'
;MKIFLDTADTDVIEKYFSTGLVDGVTTNPTLIMKSGKNPEDVYQKIKDIGVQDISMEVMGSDLEMYDEGIRLYQKFGDVATIKVPCTREGLIVCKRLSEQGIKVNVTLIFCASQAVLAAKAGAT
;
A
#
# COMPACT_ATOMS: atom_id res chain seq x y z
N MET A 1 -5.30 -3.34 17.84
CA MET A 1 -5.54 -2.16 16.97
C MET A 1 -4.24 -1.80 16.29
N LYS A 2 -4.28 -1.49 15.01
CA LYS A 2 -3.11 -1.00 14.28
C LYS A 2 -3.28 0.46 13.91
N ILE A 3 -2.21 1.24 14.02
CA ILE A 3 -2.17 2.67 13.71
C ILE A 3 -1.25 2.89 12.52
N PHE A 4 -1.77 3.55 11.49
CA PHE A 4 -1.02 3.88 10.28
C PHE A 4 -0.92 5.40 10.11
N LEU A 5 0.23 5.88 9.64
CA LEU A 5 0.40 7.26 9.19
C LEU A 5 0.10 7.34 7.69
N ASP A 6 -0.74 8.28 7.29
CA ASP A 6 -1.03 8.55 5.87
C ASP A 6 -0.20 9.74 5.38
N THR A 7 1.04 9.47 5.00
CA THR A 7 1.99 10.49 4.56
C THR A 7 3.16 9.89 3.77
N ALA A 8 3.80 10.70 2.94
CA ALA A 8 5.07 10.39 2.28
C ALA A 8 6.25 11.21 2.86
N ASP A 9 6.01 12.01 3.89
CA ASP A 9 7.05 12.79 4.58
C ASP A 9 7.83 11.89 5.55
N THR A 10 9.04 11.53 5.13
CA THR A 10 9.88 10.59 5.87
C THR A 10 10.36 11.12 7.22
N ASP A 11 10.46 12.44 7.40
CA ASP A 11 10.87 13.05 8.67
C ASP A 11 9.73 12.95 9.69
N VAL A 12 8.50 13.16 9.24
CA VAL A 12 7.29 12.95 10.04
C VAL A 12 7.15 11.49 10.44
N ILE A 13 7.38 10.57 9.49
CA ILE A 13 7.30 9.11 9.75
C ILE A 13 8.33 8.73 10.82
N GLU A 14 9.58 9.11 10.66
CA GLU A 14 10.66 8.79 11.61
C GLU A 14 10.32 9.31 13.02
N LYS A 15 9.86 10.55 13.11
CA LYS A 15 9.46 11.18 14.38
C LYS A 15 8.38 10.38 15.12
N TYR A 16 7.31 9.98 14.43
CA TYR A 16 6.20 9.29 15.09
C TYR A 16 6.44 7.78 15.22
N PHE A 17 7.18 7.17 14.30
CA PHE A 17 7.57 5.77 14.41
C PHE A 17 8.44 5.51 15.66
N SER A 18 9.30 6.47 16.04
CA SER A 18 10.13 6.38 17.25
C SER A 18 9.31 6.29 18.56
N THR A 19 8.02 6.62 18.54
CA THR A 19 7.13 6.47 19.70
C THR A 19 6.77 5.01 20.00
N GLY A 20 6.99 4.10 19.05
CA GLY A 20 6.57 2.70 19.14
C GLY A 20 5.07 2.45 18.98
N LEU A 21 4.28 3.48 18.60
CA LEU A 21 2.81 3.38 18.47
C LEU A 21 2.34 3.25 17.02
N VAL A 22 3.23 3.39 16.04
CA VAL A 22 2.91 3.32 14.62
C VAL A 22 3.25 1.95 14.06
N ASP A 23 2.27 1.28 13.47
CA ASP A 23 2.41 -0.07 12.90
C ASP A 23 2.76 -0.04 11.40
N GLY A 24 2.36 1.01 10.70
CA GLY A 24 2.57 1.09 9.26
C GLY A 24 2.38 2.49 8.69
N VAL A 25 2.61 2.58 7.39
CA VAL A 25 2.47 3.82 6.63
C VAL A 25 1.66 3.56 5.38
N THR A 26 0.69 4.41 5.12
CA THR A 26 -0.01 4.44 3.83
C THR A 26 0.47 5.63 3.01
N THR A 27 0.74 5.39 1.75
CA THR A 27 1.07 6.44 0.79
C THR A 27 0.05 6.45 -0.35
N ASN A 28 0.12 7.47 -1.17
CA ASN A 28 -0.59 7.53 -2.45
C ASN A 28 0.20 8.40 -3.45
N PRO A 29 -0.10 8.32 -4.75
CA PRO A 29 0.64 9.06 -5.78
C PRO A 29 0.68 10.57 -5.53
N THR A 30 -0.39 11.15 -5.02
CA THR A 30 -0.47 12.59 -4.74
C THR A 30 0.49 13.00 -3.62
N LEU A 31 0.55 12.23 -2.53
CA LEU A 31 1.46 12.49 -1.42
C LEU A 31 2.93 12.36 -1.85
N ILE A 32 3.23 11.32 -2.64
CA ILE A 32 4.58 11.10 -3.16
C ILE A 32 4.98 12.22 -4.14
N MET A 33 4.09 12.61 -5.04
CA MET A 33 4.35 13.72 -5.97
C MET A 33 4.62 15.04 -5.22
N LYS A 34 3.86 15.32 -4.17
CA LYS A 34 4.08 16.51 -3.31
C LYS A 34 5.43 16.49 -2.60
N SER A 35 5.97 15.31 -2.29
CA SER A 35 7.30 15.20 -1.68
C SER A 35 8.43 15.55 -2.64
N GLY A 36 8.17 15.59 -3.95
CA GLY A 36 9.18 15.83 -5.00
C GLY A 36 10.20 14.71 -5.16
N LYS A 37 9.99 13.55 -4.53
CA LYS A 37 10.91 12.41 -4.52
C LYS A 37 10.40 11.29 -5.43
N ASN A 38 11.31 10.39 -5.82
CA ASN A 38 10.95 9.16 -6.51
C ASN A 38 10.19 8.22 -5.55
N PRO A 39 9.08 7.58 -5.98
CA PRO A 39 8.30 6.69 -5.11
C PRO A 39 9.12 5.59 -4.44
N GLU A 40 9.99 4.93 -5.18
CA GLU A 40 10.78 3.83 -4.63
C GLU A 40 11.83 4.29 -3.61
N ASP A 41 12.38 5.48 -3.78
CA ASP A 41 13.29 6.08 -2.80
C ASP A 41 12.55 6.40 -1.50
N VAL A 42 11.29 6.85 -1.59
CA VAL A 42 10.43 7.07 -0.43
C VAL A 42 10.14 5.75 0.27
N TYR A 43 9.74 4.71 -0.45
CA TYR A 43 9.48 3.38 0.12
C TYR A 43 10.73 2.78 0.77
N GLN A 44 11.89 2.91 0.13
CA GLN A 44 13.14 2.43 0.70
C GLN A 44 13.49 3.15 2.01
N LYS A 45 13.35 4.48 2.03
CA LYS A 45 13.56 5.27 3.24
C LYS A 45 12.62 4.86 4.38
N ILE A 46 11.34 4.64 4.08
CA ILE A 46 10.35 4.19 5.07
C ILE A 46 10.73 2.80 5.61
N LYS A 47 11.14 1.90 4.73
CA LYS A 47 11.64 0.57 5.12
C LYS A 47 12.88 0.66 6.01
N ASP A 48 13.82 1.56 5.69
CA ASP A 48 15.06 1.77 6.45
C ASP A 48 14.80 2.34 7.85
N ILE A 49 13.73 3.12 8.04
CA ILE A 49 13.24 3.58 9.35
C ILE A 49 12.79 2.38 10.22
N GLY A 50 12.43 1.27 9.60
CA GLY A 50 12.00 0.05 10.31
C GLY A 50 10.50 -0.26 10.23
N VAL A 51 9.74 0.52 9.44
CA VAL A 51 8.30 0.30 9.24
C VAL A 51 8.06 -1.06 8.59
N GLN A 52 7.14 -1.85 9.17
CA GLN A 52 6.89 -3.24 8.76
C GLN A 52 5.68 -3.41 7.82
N ASP A 53 4.94 -2.34 7.57
CA ASP A 53 3.78 -2.36 6.65
C ASP A 53 3.69 -1.04 5.90
N ILE A 54 3.92 -1.09 4.59
CA ILE A 54 3.95 0.10 3.72
C ILE A 54 2.96 -0.13 2.58
N SER A 55 1.87 0.65 2.56
CA SER A 55 0.92 0.63 1.44
C SER A 55 1.46 1.41 0.25
N MET A 56 1.73 0.69 -0.84
CA MET A 56 2.29 1.18 -2.09
C MET A 56 1.22 1.12 -3.18
N GLU A 57 0.73 2.27 -3.65
CA GLU A 57 -0.39 2.33 -4.58
C GLU A 57 0.07 2.10 -6.02
N VAL A 58 -0.65 1.20 -6.70
CA VAL A 58 -0.48 0.90 -8.11
C VAL A 58 -1.70 1.37 -8.91
N MET A 59 -1.49 1.77 -10.17
CA MET A 59 -2.51 2.36 -11.02
C MET A 59 -2.42 1.80 -12.44
N GLY A 60 -3.47 1.97 -13.21
CA GLY A 60 -3.55 1.55 -14.61
C GLY A 60 -4.57 0.43 -14.85
N SER A 61 -4.36 -0.34 -15.90
CA SER A 61 -5.14 -1.55 -16.19
C SER A 61 -4.88 -2.64 -15.15
N ASP A 62 -5.68 -3.70 -15.15
CA ASP A 62 -5.49 -4.85 -14.27
C ASP A 62 -4.12 -5.52 -14.47
N LEU A 63 -3.65 -5.63 -15.72
CA LEU A 63 -2.31 -6.16 -16.01
C LEU A 63 -1.21 -5.26 -15.47
N GLU A 64 -1.27 -3.96 -15.74
CA GLU A 64 -0.27 -2.99 -15.24
C GLU A 64 -0.22 -2.96 -13.71
N MET A 65 -1.36 -2.91 -13.05
CA MET A 65 -1.42 -2.94 -11.58
C MET A 65 -0.88 -4.26 -11.01
N TYR A 66 -1.18 -5.38 -11.66
CA TYR A 66 -0.71 -6.68 -11.21
C TYR A 66 0.81 -6.80 -11.35
N ASP A 67 1.35 -6.49 -12.53
CA ASP A 67 2.79 -6.58 -12.80
C ASP A 67 3.59 -5.65 -11.90
N GLU A 68 3.11 -4.43 -11.70
CA GLU A 68 3.73 -3.47 -10.78
C GLU A 68 3.65 -3.95 -9.33
N GLY A 69 2.53 -4.52 -8.92
CA GLY A 69 2.35 -5.11 -7.59
C GLY A 69 3.34 -6.24 -7.31
N ILE A 70 3.52 -7.16 -8.27
CA ILE A 70 4.53 -8.23 -8.19
C ILE A 70 5.94 -7.64 -8.10
N ARG A 71 6.26 -6.65 -8.93
CA ARG A 71 7.57 -5.99 -8.95
C ARG A 71 7.89 -5.32 -7.61
N LEU A 72 6.94 -4.61 -7.03
CA LEU A 72 7.10 -3.96 -5.73
C LEU A 72 7.29 -5.00 -4.61
N TYR A 73 6.51 -6.06 -4.63
CA TYR A 73 6.66 -7.15 -3.65
C TYR A 73 8.03 -7.84 -3.78
N GLN A 74 8.49 -8.13 -4.99
CA GLN A 74 9.82 -8.70 -5.22
C GLN A 74 10.94 -7.80 -4.71
N LYS A 75 10.79 -6.47 -4.85
CA LYS A 75 11.79 -5.50 -4.41
C LYS A 75 11.79 -5.26 -2.90
N PHE A 76 10.61 -5.11 -2.30
CA PHE A 76 10.48 -4.68 -0.90
C PHE A 76 10.16 -5.83 0.07
N GLY A 77 9.65 -6.95 -0.42
CA GLY A 77 9.32 -8.12 0.39
C GLY A 77 8.08 -7.92 1.25
N ASP A 78 8.04 -8.55 2.40
CA ASP A 78 6.88 -8.62 3.29
C ASP A 78 6.43 -7.27 3.88
N VAL A 79 7.24 -6.23 3.77
CA VAL A 79 6.82 -4.88 4.18
C VAL A 79 5.87 -4.25 3.16
N ALA A 80 5.86 -4.73 1.91
CA ALA A 80 4.97 -4.20 0.87
C ALA A 80 3.53 -4.70 1.06
N THR A 81 2.61 -3.77 1.13
CA THR A 81 1.18 -3.99 0.97
C THR A 81 0.75 -3.26 -0.30
N ILE A 82 0.29 -4.00 -1.30
CA ILE A 82 -0.07 -3.40 -2.58
C ILE A 82 -1.43 -2.72 -2.45
N LYS A 83 -1.49 -1.44 -2.75
CA LYS A 83 -2.70 -0.65 -2.64
C LYS A 83 -3.36 -0.50 -4.00
N VAL A 84 -4.62 -0.91 -4.11
CA VAL A 84 -5.41 -0.89 -5.35
C VAL A 84 -6.73 -0.16 -5.15
N PRO A 85 -7.29 0.52 -6.16
CA PRO A 85 -8.59 1.17 -6.05
C PRO A 85 -9.73 0.14 -5.99
N CYS A 86 -10.85 0.50 -5.36
CA CYS A 86 -12.06 -0.30 -5.34
C CYS A 86 -12.82 -0.17 -6.66
N THR A 87 -12.21 -0.67 -7.73
CA THR A 87 -12.78 -0.81 -9.08
C THR A 87 -12.87 -2.28 -9.45
N ARG A 88 -13.54 -2.60 -10.55
CA ARG A 88 -13.57 -3.97 -11.07
C ARG A 88 -12.14 -4.51 -11.28
N GLU A 89 -11.29 -3.73 -11.94
CA GLU A 89 -9.89 -4.06 -12.23
C GLU A 89 -9.08 -4.22 -10.94
N GLY A 90 -9.21 -3.29 -9.99
CA GLY A 90 -8.52 -3.35 -8.70
C GLY A 90 -8.94 -4.56 -7.86
N LEU A 91 -10.22 -4.96 -7.88
CA LEU A 91 -10.68 -6.15 -7.18
C LEU A 91 -10.16 -7.45 -7.82
N ILE A 92 -10.04 -7.50 -9.16
CA ILE A 92 -9.40 -8.63 -9.86
C ILE A 92 -7.93 -8.73 -9.43
N VAL A 93 -7.21 -7.62 -9.40
CA VAL A 93 -5.81 -7.59 -8.97
C VAL A 93 -5.68 -7.98 -7.49
N CYS A 94 -6.54 -7.46 -6.63
CA CYS A 94 -6.60 -7.85 -5.22
C CYS A 94 -6.71 -9.37 -5.06
N LYS A 95 -7.66 -9.99 -5.77
CA LYS A 95 -7.86 -11.44 -5.75
C LYS A 95 -6.60 -12.21 -6.16
N ARG A 96 -5.98 -11.82 -7.28
CA ARG A 96 -4.80 -12.49 -7.84
C ARG A 96 -3.57 -12.35 -6.94
N LEU A 97 -3.33 -11.18 -6.36
CA LEU A 97 -2.20 -10.94 -5.47
C LEU A 97 -2.38 -11.66 -4.12
N SER A 98 -3.60 -11.59 -3.55
CA SER A 98 -3.89 -12.26 -2.28
C SER A 98 -3.78 -13.78 -2.35
N GLU A 99 -4.11 -14.39 -3.48
CA GLU A 99 -3.91 -15.83 -3.73
C GLU A 99 -2.43 -16.24 -3.75
N GLN A 100 -1.52 -15.29 -3.94
CA GLN A 100 -0.07 -15.50 -3.86
C GLN A 100 0.50 -15.12 -2.48
N GLY A 101 -0.36 -14.82 -1.50
CA GLY A 101 0.07 -14.43 -0.16
C GLY A 101 0.55 -12.98 -0.04
N ILE A 102 0.36 -12.16 -1.07
CA ILE A 102 0.73 -10.74 -1.05
C ILE A 102 -0.40 -9.95 -0.39
N LYS A 103 -0.03 -9.11 0.58
CA LYS A 103 -0.99 -8.22 1.26
C LYS A 103 -1.53 -7.17 0.30
N VAL A 104 -2.85 -6.94 0.35
CA VAL A 104 -3.52 -5.95 -0.50
C VAL A 104 -4.40 -5.02 0.33
N ASN A 105 -4.20 -3.73 0.17
CA ASN A 105 -5.05 -2.66 0.71
C ASN A 105 -5.96 -2.13 -0.40
N VAL A 106 -7.26 -2.34 -0.27
CA VAL A 106 -8.24 -1.78 -1.22
C VAL A 106 -8.66 -0.40 -0.74
N THR A 107 -8.36 0.62 -1.55
CA THR A 107 -8.68 2.02 -1.26
C THR A 107 -9.94 2.49 -1.98
N LEU A 108 -10.45 3.65 -1.59
CA LEU A 108 -11.65 4.29 -2.17
C LEU A 108 -12.93 3.46 -1.96
N ILE A 109 -13.08 2.92 -0.76
CA ILE A 109 -14.30 2.22 -0.33
C ILE A 109 -15.22 3.25 0.32
N PHE A 110 -16.40 3.45 -0.25
CA PHE A 110 -17.37 4.45 0.18
C PHE A 110 -18.71 3.86 0.64
N CYS A 111 -18.90 2.55 0.56
CA CYS A 111 -20.11 1.88 1.05
C CYS A 111 -19.84 0.44 1.48
N ALA A 112 -20.76 -0.11 2.25
CA ALA A 112 -20.65 -1.47 2.80
C ALA A 112 -20.54 -2.55 1.70
N SER A 113 -21.23 -2.39 0.59
CA SER A 113 -21.18 -3.35 -0.53
C SER A 113 -19.77 -3.45 -1.12
N GLN A 114 -19.09 -2.31 -1.26
CA GLN A 114 -17.69 -2.29 -1.72
C GLN A 114 -16.76 -2.98 -0.72
N ALA A 115 -16.96 -2.74 0.59
CA ALA A 115 -16.18 -3.40 1.62
C ALA A 115 -16.34 -4.93 1.59
N VAL A 116 -17.56 -5.42 1.40
CA VAL A 116 -17.84 -6.85 1.26
C VAL A 116 -17.12 -7.45 0.04
N LEU A 117 -17.13 -6.76 -1.10
CA LEU A 117 -16.41 -7.21 -2.30
C LEU A 117 -14.90 -7.23 -2.10
N ALA A 118 -14.35 -6.20 -1.45
CA ALA A 118 -12.92 -6.15 -1.13
C ALA A 118 -12.51 -7.30 -0.19
N ALA A 119 -13.26 -7.54 0.87
CA ALA A 119 -13.04 -8.67 1.78
C ALA A 119 -13.13 -10.02 1.04
N LYS A 120 -14.13 -10.18 0.17
CA LYS A 120 -14.29 -11.38 -0.68
C LYS A 120 -13.13 -11.58 -1.64
N ALA A 121 -12.54 -10.49 -2.15
CA ALA A 121 -11.36 -10.54 -3.00
C ALA A 121 -10.06 -10.87 -2.24
N GLY A 122 -10.07 -10.89 -0.91
CA GLY A 122 -8.93 -11.24 -0.08
C GLY A 122 -8.12 -10.02 0.40
N ALA A 123 -8.75 -8.83 0.46
CA ALA A 123 -8.10 -7.65 1.05
C ALA A 123 -7.69 -7.91 2.51
N THR A 124 -6.54 -7.34 2.87
CA THR A 124 -5.96 -7.45 4.21
C THR A 124 -6.55 -6.43 5.16
#